data_fa5fcb3755baf381d69f9d9b4b2b8de2
#
_entry.id   fa5fcb3755baf381d69f9d9b4b2b8de2
#
_cell.length_a   1.000
_cell.length_b   1.000
_cell.length_c   1.000
_cell.angle_alpha   90.00
_cell.angle_beta   90.00
_cell.angle_gamma   90.00
#
_symmetry.space_group_name_H-M   'P 1'
#
loop_
_entity.id
_entity.type
_entity.pdbx_description
1 polymer ?
#
loop_
_entity_poly.entity_id
_entity_poly.type
_entity_poly.pdbx_seq_one_letter_code
_entity_poly.pdbx_strand_id
1 'polypeptide(L)'
;MDWLTAPFEVTFVQRALWGGILVSAICALAGTWVVLRGMAFLGDAMSHGLLPGVALAALLGGNLLLGAVASAAVMAAGVTALGRTPRLSQDTGIGLLFVGMLSLGVIIVSRSQSFAVDLTGILFGDVLAVREQDLLVLGGALLVALLVSVLGHRAFLALAFDPRKAHTLGLRPRLAHAVLLALLGLAIVASFHIVGTLLVLGLFIAPPAAALPWARGVRGVMALAALLGVTATFGGLLLSWHLSTAAGATVSAVAVALFFLSHTASGLRHLRTRPATPHPTAD
;
A
#
# COMPACT_ATOMS: atom_id res chain seq x y z
N MET A 1 20.05 -27.67 4.39
CA MET A 1 19.82 -26.28 3.91
C MET A 1 18.78 -26.23 2.79
N ASP A 2 18.37 -27.37 2.27
CA ASP A 2 17.43 -27.49 1.14
C ASP A 2 16.03 -26.93 1.42
N TRP A 3 15.62 -26.90 2.69
CA TRP A 3 14.31 -26.35 3.09
C TRP A 3 14.15 -24.86 2.80
N LEU A 4 15.23 -24.06 2.87
CA LEU A 4 15.22 -22.63 2.56
C LEU A 4 15.37 -22.33 1.08
N THR A 5 16.09 -23.17 0.35
CA THR A 5 16.48 -22.91 -1.06
C THR A 5 15.57 -23.57 -2.06
N ALA A 6 15.00 -24.76 -1.73
CA ALA A 6 14.16 -25.53 -2.63
C ALA A 6 13.01 -24.74 -3.30
N PRO A 7 12.25 -23.86 -2.60
CA PRO A 7 11.21 -23.10 -3.26
C PRO A 7 11.74 -22.15 -4.33
N PHE A 8 12.94 -21.60 -4.12
CA PHE A 8 13.54 -20.56 -4.98
C PHE A 8 14.33 -21.13 -6.17
N GLU A 9 14.43 -22.44 -6.31
CA GLU A 9 14.93 -23.10 -7.51
C GLU A 9 13.90 -23.09 -8.64
N VAL A 10 12.63 -22.86 -8.28
CA VAL A 10 11.53 -22.86 -9.25
C VAL A 10 11.33 -21.46 -9.81
N THR A 11 11.34 -21.34 -11.15
CA THR A 11 11.31 -20.05 -11.87
C THR A 11 10.12 -19.16 -11.51
N PHE A 12 8.92 -19.73 -11.31
CA PHE A 12 7.75 -18.92 -10.96
C PHE A 12 7.84 -18.35 -9.53
N VAL A 13 8.45 -19.07 -8.59
CA VAL A 13 8.69 -18.55 -7.23
C VAL A 13 9.74 -17.44 -7.23
N GLN A 14 10.77 -17.57 -8.07
CA GLN A 14 11.76 -16.49 -8.25
C GLN A 14 11.10 -15.23 -8.78
N ARG A 15 10.23 -15.34 -9.80
CA ARG A 15 9.48 -14.19 -10.33
C ARG A 15 8.55 -13.59 -9.28
N ALA A 16 7.86 -14.42 -8.52
CA ALA A 16 7.03 -13.99 -7.40
C ALA A 16 7.83 -13.22 -6.34
N LEU A 17 9.04 -13.70 -6.02
CA LEU A 17 9.95 -13.03 -5.08
C LEU A 17 10.39 -11.66 -5.61
N TRP A 18 10.84 -11.56 -6.86
CA TRP A 18 11.23 -10.28 -7.45
C TRP A 18 10.06 -9.31 -7.55
N GLY A 19 8.88 -9.81 -7.97
CA GLY A 19 7.65 -9.02 -7.98
C GLY A 19 7.29 -8.49 -6.60
N GLY A 20 7.32 -9.34 -5.58
CA GLY A 20 7.05 -8.96 -4.21
C GLY A 20 8.08 -7.99 -3.62
N ILE A 21 9.38 -8.09 -3.98
CA ILE A 21 10.42 -7.13 -3.60
C ILE A 21 10.12 -5.75 -4.20
N LEU A 22 9.78 -5.69 -5.49
CA LEU A 22 9.44 -4.44 -6.17
C LEU A 22 8.18 -3.79 -5.58
N VAL A 23 7.14 -4.61 -5.35
CA VAL A 23 5.90 -4.16 -4.69
C VAL A 23 6.18 -3.66 -3.27
N SER A 24 6.99 -4.37 -2.49
CA SER A 24 7.40 -3.95 -1.14
C SER A 24 8.08 -2.59 -1.15
N ALA A 25 8.97 -2.34 -2.11
CA ALA A 25 9.64 -1.05 -2.25
C ALA A 25 8.67 0.07 -2.64
N ILE A 26 7.77 -0.17 -3.61
CA ILE A 26 6.73 0.79 -4.02
C ILE A 26 5.80 1.10 -2.84
N CYS A 27 5.32 0.06 -2.14
CA CYS A 27 4.46 0.18 -0.97
C CYS A 27 5.15 0.91 0.19
N ALA A 28 6.44 0.68 0.42
CA ALA A 28 7.19 1.40 1.44
C ALA A 28 7.28 2.90 1.15
N LEU A 29 7.49 3.29 -0.12
CA LEU A 29 7.55 4.70 -0.53
C LEU A 29 6.21 5.40 -0.36
N ALA A 30 5.13 4.85 -0.93
CA ALA A 30 3.81 5.45 -0.90
C ALA A 30 3.11 5.27 0.45
N GLY A 31 3.18 4.08 1.04
CA GLY A 31 2.55 3.71 2.31
C GLY A 31 3.10 4.49 3.51
N THR A 32 4.40 4.82 3.52
CA THR A 32 4.97 5.67 4.58
C THR A 32 4.24 7.00 4.68
N TRP A 33 3.95 7.66 3.57
CA TRP A 33 3.22 8.93 3.58
C TRP A 33 1.78 8.78 4.05
N VAL A 34 1.13 7.69 3.67
CA VAL A 34 -0.25 7.38 4.07
C VAL A 34 -0.34 7.11 5.56
N VAL A 35 0.57 6.30 6.09
CA VAL A 35 0.61 5.99 7.53
C VAL A 35 0.94 7.22 8.36
N LEU A 36 1.92 8.05 7.94
CA LEU A 36 2.26 9.31 8.61
C LEU A 36 1.10 10.31 8.65
N ARG A 37 0.20 10.27 7.67
CA ARG A 37 -0.99 11.14 7.61
C ARG A 37 -2.23 10.54 8.27
N GLY A 38 -2.14 9.31 8.82
CA GLY A 38 -3.27 8.63 9.43
C GLY A 38 -4.37 8.25 8.44
N MET A 39 -4.06 8.12 7.15
CA MET A 39 -5.02 7.83 6.07
C MET A 39 -4.96 6.36 5.60
N ALA A 40 -4.74 5.41 6.51
CA ALA A 40 -4.57 4.00 6.15
C ALA A 40 -5.80 3.45 5.37
N PHE A 41 -7.01 3.87 5.74
CA PHE A 41 -8.24 3.50 5.05
C PHE A 41 -8.28 3.97 3.58
N LEU A 42 -7.56 5.04 3.22
CA LEU A 42 -7.48 5.50 1.84
C LEU A 42 -6.86 4.46 0.90
N GLY A 43 -5.89 3.68 1.37
CA GLY A 43 -5.29 2.59 0.60
C GLY A 43 -6.32 1.53 0.21
N ASP A 44 -7.14 1.11 1.16
CA ASP A 44 -8.24 0.16 0.93
C ASP A 44 -9.31 0.74 0.00
N ALA A 45 -9.74 1.95 0.27
CA ALA A 45 -10.72 2.66 -0.55
C ALA A 45 -10.25 2.85 -2.00
N MET A 46 -8.96 3.14 -2.22
CA MET A 46 -8.38 3.24 -3.56
C MET A 46 -8.33 1.89 -4.27
N SER A 47 -7.96 0.81 -3.56
CA SER A 47 -7.88 -0.54 -4.14
C SER A 47 -9.24 -1.02 -4.65
N HIS A 48 -10.29 -0.87 -3.86
CA HIS A 48 -11.65 -1.19 -4.28
C HIS A 48 -12.25 -0.16 -5.24
N GLY A 49 -11.81 1.09 -5.18
CA GLY A 49 -12.17 2.14 -6.10
C GLY A 49 -11.72 1.90 -7.55
N LEU A 50 -10.84 0.92 -7.80
CA LEU A 50 -10.44 0.52 -9.16
C LEU A 50 -11.51 -0.31 -9.86
N LEU A 51 -12.38 -1.01 -9.12
CA LEU A 51 -13.35 -1.98 -9.66
C LEU A 51 -14.22 -1.44 -10.80
N PRO A 52 -14.83 -0.24 -10.71
CA PRO A 52 -15.70 0.24 -11.78
C PRO A 52 -14.97 0.38 -13.12
N GLY A 53 -13.75 0.91 -13.09
CA GLY A 53 -12.96 1.11 -14.31
C GLY A 53 -12.45 -0.19 -14.89
N VAL A 54 -12.01 -1.12 -14.07
CA VAL A 54 -11.58 -2.46 -14.50
C VAL A 54 -12.77 -3.22 -15.09
N ALA A 55 -13.92 -3.21 -14.41
CA ALA A 55 -15.14 -3.87 -14.88
C ALA A 55 -15.63 -3.28 -16.21
N LEU A 56 -15.61 -1.95 -16.35
CA LEU A 56 -16.01 -1.28 -17.58
C LEU A 56 -15.06 -1.60 -18.74
N ALA A 57 -13.75 -1.59 -18.49
CA ALA A 57 -12.75 -1.96 -19.48
C ALA A 57 -12.92 -3.43 -19.94
N ALA A 58 -13.19 -4.34 -18.99
CA ALA A 58 -13.46 -5.75 -19.30
C ALA A 58 -14.72 -5.92 -20.18
N LEU A 59 -15.81 -5.22 -19.86
CA LEU A 59 -17.06 -5.26 -20.65
C LEU A 59 -16.89 -4.72 -22.06
N LEU A 60 -16.06 -3.68 -22.24
CA LEU A 60 -15.81 -3.05 -23.53
C LEU A 60 -14.68 -3.75 -24.32
N GLY A 61 -14.10 -4.84 -23.81
CA GLY A 61 -12.95 -5.50 -24.42
C GLY A 61 -11.68 -4.65 -24.46
N GLY A 62 -11.61 -3.64 -23.58
CA GLY A 62 -10.51 -2.67 -23.49
C GLY A 62 -9.36 -3.14 -22.59
N ASN A 63 -8.38 -2.25 -22.42
CA ASN A 63 -7.22 -2.51 -21.56
C ASN A 63 -7.59 -2.30 -20.09
N LEU A 64 -7.50 -3.36 -19.27
CA LEU A 64 -7.83 -3.35 -17.84
C LEU A 64 -6.98 -2.35 -17.04
N LEU A 65 -5.71 -2.19 -17.42
CA LEU A 65 -4.80 -1.25 -16.76
C LEU A 65 -5.25 0.21 -16.98
N LEU A 66 -5.68 0.55 -18.21
CA LEU A 66 -6.23 1.87 -18.49
C LEU A 66 -7.54 2.12 -17.72
N GLY A 67 -8.39 1.11 -17.59
CA GLY A 67 -9.59 1.18 -16.77
C GLY A 67 -9.25 1.42 -15.28
N ALA A 68 -8.27 0.70 -14.75
CA ALA A 68 -7.79 0.88 -13.39
C ALA A 68 -7.24 2.30 -13.16
N VAL A 69 -6.39 2.81 -14.06
CA VAL A 69 -5.84 4.17 -13.98
C VAL A 69 -6.94 5.23 -14.02
N ALA A 70 -7.91 5.09 -14.92
CA ALA A 70 -9.04 6.02 -15.03
C ALA A 70 -9.86 6.05 -13.73
N SER A 71 -10.17 4.87 -13.18
CA SER A 71 -10.92 4.75 -11.93
C SER A 71 -10.14 5.30 -10.74
N ALA A 72 -8.84 5.03 -10.65
CA ALA A 72 -7.97 5.61 -9.63
C ALA A 72 -7.95 7.16 -9.71
N ALA A 73 -7.91 7.71 -10.93
CA ALA A 73 -7.96 9.16 -11.13
C ALA A 73 -9.31 9.77 -10.68
N VAL A 74 -10.43 9.10 -10.98
CA VAL A 74 -11.76 9.50 -10.52
C VAL A 74 -11.83 9.47 -8.98
N MET A 75 -11.34 8.40 -8.36
CA MET A 75 -11.30 8.28 -6.91
C MET A 75 -10.44 9.37 -6.27
N ALA A 76 -9.24 9.63 -6.80
CA ALA A 76 -8.35 10.68 -6.32
C ALA A 76 -8.96 12.09 -6.47
N ALA A 77 -9.63 12.34 -7.60
CA ALA A 77 -10.37 13.59 -7.83
C ALA A 77 -11.52 13.74 -6.84
N GLY A 78 -12.29 12.68 -6.59
CA GLY A 78 -13.38 12.64 -5.62
C GLY A 78 -12.90 12.94 -4.19
N VAL A 79 -11.82 12.27 -3.74
CA VAL A 79 -11.19 12.53 -2.44
C VAL A 79 -10.74 13.97 -2.33
N THR A 80 -10.13 14.52 -3.37
CA THR A 80 -9.69 15.91 -3.40
C THR A 80 -10.86 16.89 -3.34
N ALA A 81 -11.96 16.59 -4.03
CA ALA A 81 -13.16 17.44 -4.08
C ALA A 81 -13.90 17.43 -2.74
N LEU A 82 -14.14 16.25 -2.16
CA LEU A 82 -14.84 16.10 -0.88
C LEU A 82 -14.02 16.63 0.30
N GLY A 83 -12.69 16.52 0.26
CA GLY A 83 -11.78 17.09 1.26
C GLY A 83 -11.82 18.63 1.34
N ARG A 84 -12.51 19.31 0.41
CA ARG A 84 -12.76 20.76 0.46
C ARG A 84 -14.03 21.14 1.23
N THR A 85 -14.84 20.17 1.61
CA THR A 85 -16.12 20.43 2.28
C THR A 85 -15.91 20.52 3.79
N PRO A 86 -16.04 21.70 4.43
CA PRO A 86 -15.64 21.89 5.83
C PRO A 86 -16.46 21.07 6.84
N ARG A 87 -17.64 20.61 6.44
CA ARG A 87 -18.58 19.87 7.31
C ARG A 87 -18.38 18.35 7.27
N LEU A 88 -17.54 17.86 6.36
CA LEU A 88 -17.33 16.43 6.18
C LEU A 88 -15.93 16.05 6.67
N SER A 89 -15.83 15.06 7.55
CA SER A 89 -14.51 14.52 7.90
C SER A 89 -13.88 13.85 6.69
N GLN A 90 -12.55 13.87 6.59
CA GLN A 90 -11.84 13.27 5.45
C GLN A 90 -12.17 11.78 5.34
N ASP A 91 -12.22 11.06 6.47
CA ASP A 91 -12.55 9.63 6.51
C ASP A 91 -13.99 9.35 6.05
N THR A 92 -14.95 10.20 6.44
CA THR A 92 -16.33 10.07 5.96
C THR A 92 -16.42 10.25 4.44
N GLY A 93 -15.70 11.24 3.90
CA GLY A 93 -15.64 11.48 2.45
C GLY A 93 -15.02 10.31 1.70
N ILE A 94 -13.92 9.73 2.21
CA ILE A 94 -13.28 8.56 1.65
C ILE A 94 -14.21 7.35 1.72
N GLY A 95 -14.87 7.12 2.86
CA GLY A 95 -15.82 6.02 3.04
C GLY A 95 -17.01 6.09 2.09
N LEU A 96 -17.57 7.28 1.86
CA LEU A 96 -18.68 7.48 0.93
C LEU A 96 -18.27 7.19 -0.51
N LEU A 97 -17.09 7.66 -0.93
CA LEU A 97 -16.54 7.37 -2.25
C LEU A 97 -16.23 5.88 -2.41
N PHE A 98 -15.68 5.25 -1.39
CA PHE A 98 -15.42 3.81 -1.37
C PHE A 98 -16.69 3.01 -1.64
N VAL A 99 -17.75 3.26 -0.85
CA VAL A 99 -19.04 2.56 -1.02
C VAL A 99 -19.64 2.86 -2.39
N GLY A 100 -19.59 4.12 -2.85
CA GLY A 100 -20.11 4.51 -4.15
C GLY A 100 -19.38 3.83 -5.30
N MET A 101 -18.05 3.84 -5.30
CA MET A 101 -17.24 3.19 -6.34
C MET A 101 -17.39 1.66 -6.30
N LEU A 102 -17.39 1.06 -5.11
CA LEU A 102 -17.61 -0.38 -4.96
C LEU A 102 -18.99 -0.78 -5.50
N SER A 103 -20.04 -0.04 -5.14
CA SER A 103 -21.40 -0.30 -5.62
C SER A 103 -21.50 -0.18 -7.15
N LEU A 104 -20.89 0.85 -7.73
CA LEU A 104 -20.81 1.00 -9.18
C LEU A 104 -20.09 -0.17 -9.84
N GLY A 105 -18.95 -0.59 -9.28
CA GLY A 105 -18.21 -1.75 -9.76
C GLY A 105 -19.05 -3.01 -9.75
N VAL A 106 -19.74 -3.30 -8.65
CA VAL A 106 -20.60 -4.48 -8.51
C VAL A 106 -21.79 -4.40 -9.50
N ILE A 107 -22.41 -3.24 -9.67
CA ILE A 107 -23.51 -3.06 -10.64
C ILE A 107 -23.03 -3.34 -12.07
N ILE A 108 -21.84 -2.86 -12.43
CA ILE A 108 -21.26 -3.10 -13.76
C ILE A 108 -20.97 -4.60 -13.94
N VAL A 109 -20.35 -5.23 -12.96
CA VAL A 109 -20.02 -6.66 -12.97
C VAL A 109 -21.27 -7.54 -13.04
N SER A 110 -22.34 -7.18 -12.32
CA SER A 110 -23.60 -7.95 -12.32
C SER A 110 -24.28 -8.03 -13.68
N ARG A 111 -23.95 -7.11 -14.61
CA ARG A 111 -24.40 -7.14 -16.00
C ARG A 111 -23.62 -8.10 -16.89
N SER A 112 -22.47 -8.57 -16.43
CA SER A 112 -21.58 -9.47 -17.19
C SER A 112 -21.70 -10.89 -16.65
N GLN A 113 -22.21 -11.83 -17.44
CA GLN A 113 -22.37 -13.22 -17.00
C GLN A 113 -21.03 -13.99 -16.88
N SER A 114 -19.96 -13.51 -17.53
CA SER A 114 -18.64 -14.16 -17.54
C SER A 114 -17.63 -13.61 -16.54
N PHE A 115 -17.84 -12.38 -16.04
CA PHE A 115 -16.87 -11.67 -15.22
C PHE A 115 -16.93 -12.00 -13.72
N ALA A 116 -18.03 -12.63 -13.26
CA ALA A 116 -18.20 -12.99 -11.84
C ALA A 116 -17.17 -14.03 -11.36
N VAL A 117 -16.64 -14.85 -12.28
CA VAL A 117 -15.64 -15.89 -11.99
C VAL A 117 -14.23 -15.28 -11.83
N ASP A 118 -13.93 -14.19 -12.53
CA ASP A 118 -12.61 -13.53 -12.48
C ASP A 118 -12.45 -12.56 -11.29
N LEU A 119 -13.55 -12.20 -10.60
CA LEU A 119 -13.49 -11.23 -9.51
C LEU A 119 -12.69 -11.75 -8.32
N THR A 120 -12.74 -13.04 -8.06
CA THR A 120 -11.95 -13.69 -7.01
C THR A 120 -10.45 -13.65 -7.34
N GLY A 121 -10.08 -13.90 -8.58
CA GLY A 121 -8.70 -13.78 -9.07
C GLY A 121 -8.18 -12.33 -8.95
N ILE A 122 -9.03 -11.36 -9.26
CA ILE A 122 -8.70 -9.94 -9.14
C ILE A 122 -8.51 -9.51 -7.67
N LEU A 123 -9.35 -9.99 -6.75
CA LEU A 123 -9.28 -9.63 -5.33
C LEU A 123 -8.11 -10.31 -4.60
N PHE A 124 -7.88 -11.58 -4.89
CA PHE A 124 -6.83 -12.35 -4.20
C PHE A 124 -5.49 -12.31 -4.94
N GLY A 125 -5.49 -11.96 -6.23
CA GLY A 125 -4.32 -11.96 -7.09
C GLY A 125 -3.73 -13.35 -7.28
N ASP A 126 -2.82 -13.48 -8.21
CA ASP A 126 -1.98 -14.68 -8.37
C ASP A 126 -0.51 -14.28 -8.36
N VAL A 127 0.04 -14.14 -7.14
CA VAL A 127 1.46 -13.79 -6.92
C VAL A 127 2.39 -14.75 -7.66
N LEU A 128 1.94 -15.98 -7.91
CA LEU A 128 2.74 -17.02 -8.57
C LEU A 128 2.67 -16.96 -10.10
N ALA A 129 1.71 -16.21 -10.66
CA ALA A 129 1.55 -16.01 -12.11
C ALA A 129 2.32 -14.81 -12.68
N VAL A 130 3.23 -14.21 -11.92
CA VAL A 130 4.02 -13.03 -12.34
C VAL A 130 4.86 -13.34 -13.58
N ARG A 131 4.69 -12.53 -14.63
CA ARG A 131 5.41 -12.61 -15.89
C ARG A 131 6.61 -11.66 -15.90
N GLU A 132 7.56 -11.88 -16.80
CA GLU A 132 8.72 -10.98 -16.96
C GLU A 132 8.31 -9.55 -17.33
N GLN A 133 7.26 -9.41 -18.14
CA GLN A 133 6.72 -8.10 -18.51
C GLN A 133 6.18 -7.34 -17.30
N ASP A 134 5.59 -8.03 -16.34
CA ASP A 134 5.06 -7.44 -15.11
C ASP A 134 6.18 -6.88 -14.23
N LEU A 135 7.34 -7.54 -14.20
CA LEU A 135 8.53 -7.05 -13.48
C LEU A 135 9.05 -5.74 -14.09
N LEU A 136 8.98 -5.59 -15.43
CA LEU A 136 9.36 -4.35 -16.09
C LEU A 136 8.39 -3.21 -15.76
N VAL A 137 7.09 -3.49 -15.73
CA VAL A 137 6.05 -2.52 -15.32
C VAL A 137 6.25 -2.09 -13.87
N LEU A 138 6.49 -3.06 -12.96
CA LEU A 138 6.79 -2.76 -11.56
C LEU A 138 8.08 -1.97 -11.39
N GLY A 139 9.13 -2.31 -12.15
CA GLY A 139 10.38 -1.58 -12.16
C GLY A 139 10.20 -0.13 -12.59
N GLY A 140 9.44 0.10 -13.66
CA GLY A 140 9.04 1.42 -14.12
C GLY A 140 8.23 2.19 -13.07
N ALA A 141 7.24 1.54 -12.46
CA ALA A 141 6.44 2.12 -11.39
C ALA A 141 7.30 2.50 -10.16
N LEU A 142 8.27 1.65 -9.78
CA LEU A 142 9.20 1.93 -8.70
C LEU A 142 10.07 3.14 -9.01
N LEU A 143 10.60 3.26 -10.22
CA LEU A 143 11.39 4.42 -10.63
C LEU A 143 10.56 5.71 -10.55
N VAL A 144 9.32 5.70 -11.04
CA VAL A 144 8.41 6.84 -10.92
C VAL A 144 8.08 7.15 -9.46
N ALA A 145 7.77 6.14 -8.65
CA ALA A 145 7.49 6.30 -7.24
C ALA A 145 8.68 6.89 -6.48
N LEU A 146 9.89 6.43 -6.77
CA LEU A 146 11.12 6.94 -6.18
C LEU A 146 11.35 8.40 -6.58
N LEU A 147 11.23 8.73 -7.87
CA LEU A 147 11.40 10.07 -8.39
C LEU A 147 10.39 11.04 -7.73
N VAL A 148 9.12 10.68 -7.71
CA VAL A 148 8.05 11.48 -7.10
C VAL A 148 8.28 11.64 -5.59
N SER A 149 8.70 10.58 -4.89
CA SER A 149 8.98 10.63 -3.45
C SER A 149 10.19 11.51 -3.12
N VAL A 150 11.23 11.48 -3.96
CA VAL A 150 12.45 12.31 -3.77
C VAL A 150 12.15 13.78 -4.08
N LEU A 151 11.55 14.07 -5.23
CA LEU A 151 11.21 15.44 -5.63
C LEU A 151 10.13 16.06 -4.73
N GLY A 152 9.12 15.26 -4.36
CA GLY A 152 8.00 15.67 -3.51
C GLY A 152 8.32 15.69 -2.01
N HIS A 153 9.48 15.20 -1.58
CA HIS A 153 9.80 14.95 -0.16
C HIS A 153 9.51 16.14 0.75
N ARG A 154 9.98 17.35 0.37
CA ARG A 154 9.77 18.57 1.17
C ARG A 154 8.29 18.96 1.23
N ALA A 155 7.58 18.84 0.11
CA ALA A 155 6.16 19.18 0.01
C ALA A 155 5.29 18.16 0.77
N PHE A 156 5.60 16.88 0.68
CA PHE A 156 4.89 15.82 1.40
C PHE A 156 5.16 15.88 2.91
N LEU A 157 6.39 16.22 3.31
CA LEU A 157 6.73 16.43 4.71
C LEU A 157 5.93 17.58 5.31
N ALA A 158 5.91 18.73 4.62
CA ALA A 158 5.12 19.88 5.06
C ALA A 158 3.62 19.55 5.12
N LEU A 159 3.12 18.78 4.15
CA LEU A 159 1.72 18.36 4.11
C LEU A 159 1.36 17.38 5.24
N ALA A 160 2.31 16.53 5.67
CA ALA A 160 2.08 15.55 6.72
C ALA A 160 2.06 16.17 8.13
N PHE A 161 2.88 17.18 8.38
CA PHE A 161 3.02 17.75 9.73
C PHE A 161 2.24 19.05 9.92
N ASP A 162 2.20 19.95 8.93
CA ASP A 162 1.48 21.22 9.04
C ASP A 162 1.10 21.78 7.65
N PRO A 163 -0.13 21.51 7.20
CA PRO A 163 -0.62 22.02 5.92
C PRO A 163 -0.65 23.56 5.84
N ARG A 164 -0.75 24.26 6.98
CA ARG A 164 -0.76 25.73 7.02
C ARG A 164 0.63 26.30 6.76
N LYS A 165 1.67 25.68 7.33
CA LYS A 165 3.07 26.06 7.06
C LYS A 165 3.49 25.76 5.63
N ALA A 166 2.92 24.73 4.99
CA ALA A 166 3.16 24.47 3.57
C ALA A 166 2.80 25.67 2.69
N HIS A 167 1.76 26.41 3.05
CA HIS A 167 1.32 27.62 2.32
C HIS A 167 2.31 28.77 2.48
N THR A 168 2.84 29.00 3.68
CA THR A 168 3.80 30.09 3.97
C THR A 168 5.17 29.83 3.34
N LEU A 169 5.53 28.57 3.11
CA LEU A 169 6.79 28.18 2.46
C LEU A 169 6.70 28.16 0.93
N GLY A 170 5.60 28.66 0.34
CA GLY A 170 5.40 28.69 -1.11
C GLY A 170 5.22 27.29 -1.74
N LEU A 171 5.13 26.25 -0.92
CA LEU A 171 4.82 24.91 -1.35
C LEU A 171 3.33 24.85 -1.67
N ARG A 172 2.97 24.47 -2.88
CA ARG A 172 1.57 24.38 -3.35
C ARG A 172 0.87 23.18 -2.70
N PRO A 173 0.20 23.29 -1.52
CA PRO A 173 -0.30 22.13 -0.77
C PRO A 173 -1.35 21.33 -1.54
N ARG A 174 -2.13 22.01 -2.39
CA ARG A 174 -3.12 21.33 -3.26
C ARG A 174 -2.46 20.44 -4.30
N LEU A 175 -1.39 20.90 -4.92
CA LEU A 175 -0.62 20.13 -5.89
C LEU A 175 0.11 18.98 -5.21
N ALA A 176 0.72 19.22 -4.05
CA ALA A 176 1.36 18.19 -3.25
C ALA A 176 0.39 17.08 -2.85
N HIS A 177 -0.85 17.44 -2.44
CA HIS A 177 -1.89 16.46 -2.12
C HIS A 177 -2.32 15.66 -3.36
N ALA A 178 -2.54 16.30 -4.50
CA ALA A 178 -2.89 15.62 -5.74
C ALA A 178 -1.78 14.67 -6.21
N VAL A 179 -0.50 15.10 -6.14
CA VAL A 179 0.65 14.26 -6.48
C VAL A 179 0.79 13.07 -5.53
N LEU A 180 0.51 13.27 -4.24
CA LEU A 180 0.51 12.17 -3.26
C LEU A 180 -0.59 11.15 -3.56
N LEU A 181 -1.80 11.60 -3.91
CA LEU A 181 -2.89 10.71 -4.32
C LEU A 181 -2.56 9.99 -5.64
N ALA A 182 -1.90 10.66 -6.57
CA ALA A 182 -1.43 10.05 -7.81
C ALA A 182 -0.35 8.99 -7.54
N LEU A 183 0.59 9.27 -6.62
CA LEU A 183 1.60 8.29 -6.17
C LEU A 183 0.95 7.05 -5.53
N LEU A 184 -0.07 7.27 -4.70
CA LEU A 184 -0.85 6.21 -4.10
C LEU A 184 -1.58 5.38 -5.15
N GLY A 185 -2.27 6.05 -6.08
CA GLY A 185 -2.95 5.40 -7.19
C GLY A 185 -1.99 4.59 -8.06
N LEU A 186 -0.81 5.14 -8.39
CA LEU A 186 0.25 4.44 -9.12
C LEU A 186 0.70 3.18 -8.37
N ALA A 187 0.98 3.30 -7.05
CA ALA A 187 1.43 2.19 -6.24
C ALA A 187 0.39 1.06 -6.21
N ILE A 188 -0.89 1.40 -6.04
CA ILE A 188 -1.97 0.42 -5.99
C ILE A 188 -2.21 -0.19 -7.38
N VAL A 189 -2.34 0.62 -8.44
CA VAL A 189 -2.60 0.13 -9.80
C VAL A 189 -1.49 -0.78 -10.31
N ALA A 190 -0.23 -0.39 -10.09
CA ALA A 190 0.92 -1.20 -10.53
C ALA A 190 1.01 -2.53 -9.77
N SER A 191 0.69 -2.52 -8.48
CA SER A 191 0.83 -3.69 -7.61
C SER A 191 -0.40 -4.62 -7.67
N PHE A 192 -1.61 -4.05 -7.77
CA PHE A 192 -2.89 -4.76 -7.76
C PHE A 192 -3.00 -5.85 -8.83
N HIS A 193 -2.63 -5.52 -10.07
CA HIS A 193 -2.77 -6.45 -11.20
C HIS A 193 -1.88 -7.69 -11.07
N ILE A 194 -0.79 -7.58 -10.31
CA ILE A 194 0.24 -8.61 -10.20
C ILE A 194 0.07 -9.42 -8.93
N VAL A 195 -0.26 -8.78 -7.82
CA VAL A 195 -0.13 -9.36 -6.48
C VAL A 195 -1.47 -9.44 -5.73
N GLY A 196 -2.51 -8.83 -6.28
CA GLY A 196 -3.84 -8.76 -5.66
C GLY A 196 -3.96 -7.70 -4.56
N THR A 197 -5.20 -7.36 -4.20
CA THR A 197 -5.49 -6.29 -3.24
C THR A 197 -5.01 -6.59 -1.84
N LEU A 198 -5.15 -7.83 -1.39
CA LEU A 198 -4.90 -8.22 0.00
C LEU A 198 -3.41 -8.11 0.34
N LEU A 199 -2.53 -8.54 -0.57
CA LEU A 199 -1.09 -8.43 -0.39
C LEU A 199 -0.64 -6.97 -0.46
N VAL A 200 -1.17 -6.21 -1.42
CA VAL A 200 -0.84 -4.78 -1.54
C VAL A 200 -1.18 -4.04 -0.26
N LEU A 201 -2.37 -4.24 0.32
CA LEU A 201 -2.78 -3.60 1.57
C LEU A 201 -1.90 -3.99 2.76
N GLY A 202 -1.57 -5.28 2.88
CA GLY A 202 -0.67 -5.77 3.93
C GLY A 202 0.70 -5.11 3.87
N LEU A 203 1.32 -5.06 2.69
CA LEU A 203 2.63 -4.44 2.48
C LEU A 203 2.58 -2.90 2.51
N PHE A 204 1.44 -2.32 2.21
CA PHE A 204 1.26 -0.87 2.17
C PHE A 204 1.17 -0.23 3.56
N ILE A 205 0.58 -0.92 4.52
CA ILE A 205 0.29 -0.39 5.87
C ILE A 205 1.24 -0.98 6.91
N ALA A 206 1.38 -2.32 6.97
CA ALA A 206 2.05 -2.97 8.08
C ALA A 206 3.56 -2.69 8.16
N PRO A 207 4.38 -2.80 7.08
CA PRO A 207 5.80 -2.51 7.15
C PRO A 207 6.12 -1.04 7.47
N PRO A 208 5.47 -0.02 6.87
CA PRO A 208 5.66 1.37 7.28
C PRO A 208 5.29 1.63 8.74
N ALA A 209 4.17 1.08 9.21
CA ALA A 209 3.75 1.23 10.60
C ALA A 209 4.72 0.53 11.58
N ALA A 210 5.26 -0.64 11.20
CA ALA A 210 6.28 -1.35 11.97
C ALA A 210 7.61 -0.60 12.06
N ALA A 211 7.95 0.19 11.03
CA ALA A 211 9.19 0.94 10.94
C ALA A 211 9.18 2.24 11.77
N LEU A 212 8.00 2.84 12.02
CA LEU A 212 7.87 4.13 12.71
C LEU A 212 8.60 4.21 14.05
N PRO A 213 8.51 3.22 14.97
CA PRO A 213 9.14 3.33 16.29
C PRO A 213 10.67 3.29 16.24
N TRP A 214 11.26 2.79 15.15
CA TRP A 214 12.69 2.51 15.05
C TRP A 214 13.48 3.55 14.26
N ALA A 215 12.81 4.29 13.39
CA ALA A 215 13.45 5.24 12.50
C ALA A 215 13.31 6.69 13.00
N ARG A 216 14.39 7.47 12.91
CA ARG A 216 14.43 8.88 13.35
C ARG A 216 13.96 9.88 12.29
N GLY A 217 13.57 9.43 11.09
CA GLY A 217 13.13 10.31 10.01
C GLY A 217 12.47 9.55 8.89
N VAL A 218 11.72 10.24 8.05
CA VAL A 218 10.87 9.65 7.00
C VAL A 218 11.66 8.75 6.05
N ARG A 219 12.88 9.14 5.66
CA ARG A 219 13.74 8.31 4.79
C ARG A 219 14.14 6.99 5.47
N GLY A 220 14.42 7.06 6.77
CA GLY A 220 14.70 5.86 7.57
C GLY A 220 13.48 4.96 7.69
N VAL A 221 12.27 5.54 7.86
CA VAL A 221 11.02 4.78 7.87
C VAL A 221 10.83 4.07 6.52
N MET A 222 11.01 4.77 5.39
CA MET A 222 10.89 4.18 4.05
C MET A 222 11.87 3.02 3.83
N ALA A 223 13.14 3.21 4.19
CA ALA A 223 14.17 2.17 4.03
C ALA A 223 13.87 0.94 4.90
N LEU A 224 13.52 1.16 6.18
CA LEU A 224 13.17 0.08 7.09
C LEU A 224 11.86 -0.61 6.70
N ALA A 225 10.87 0.14 6.23
CA ALA A 225 9.63 -0.40 5.70
C ALA A 225 9.87 -1.28 4.47
N ALA A 226 10.74 -0.85 3.54
CA ALA A 226 11.12 -1.66 2.39
C ALA A 226 11.80 -2.97 2.83
N LEU A 227 12.72 -2.90 3.79
CA LEU A 227 13.39 -4.09 4.33
C LEU A 227 12.39 -5.05 5.00
N LEU A 228 11.48 -4.53 5.83
CA LEU A 228 10.43 -5.33 6.48
C LEU A 228 9.46 -5.92 5.46
N GLY A 229 9.11 -5.19 4.41
CA GLY A 229 8.29 -5.70 3.31
C GLY A 229 8.97 -6.82 2.54
N VAL A 230 10.26 -6.67 2.24
CA VAL A 230 11.07 -7.73 1.60
C VAL A 230 11.17 -8.98 2.49
N THR A 231 11.40 -8.80 3.79
CA THR A 231 11.44 -9.94 4.74
C THR A 231 10.08 -10.61 4.86
N ALA A 232 8.97 -9.85 4.84
CA ALA A 232 7.61 -10.39 4.82
C ALA A 232 7.34 -11.18 3.54
N THR A 233 7.77 -10.67 2.39
CA THR A 233 7.63 -11.37 1.10
C THR A 233 8.40 -12.67 1.10
N PHE A 234 9.67 -12.64 1.47
CA PHE A 234 10.50 -13.84 1.52
C PHE A 234 9.95 -14.88 2.49
N GLY A 235 9.68 -14.48 3.74
CA GLY A 235 9.14 -15.36 4.77
C GLY A 235 7.75 -15.88 4.43
N GLY A 236 6.90 -15.03 3.84
CA GLY A 236 5.55 -15.40 3.42
C GLY A 236 5.53 -16.39 2.27
N LEU A 237 6.38 -16.22 1.26
CA LEU A 237 6.52 -17.19 0.16
C LEU A 237 7.06 -18.54 0.64
N LEU A 238 8.05 -18.49 1.54
CA LEU A 238 8.60 -19.70 2.14
C LEU A 238 7.54 -20.48 2.94
N LEU A 239 6.78 -19.78 3.79
CA LEU A 239 5.69 -20.38 4.56
C LEU A 239 4.58 -20.92 3.64
N SER A 240 4.19 -20.15 2.64
CA SER A 240 3.17 -20.55 1.66
C SER A 240 3.53 -21.83 0.94
N TRP A 241 4.79 -21.97 0.53
CA TRP A 241 5.29 -23.18 -0.11
C TRP A 241 5.15 -24.43 0.77
N HIS A 242 5.56 -24.33 2.03
CA HIS A 242 5.55 -25.48 2.95
C HIS A 242 4.17 -25.80 3.53
N LEU A 243 3.32 -24.79 3.69
CA LEU A 243 1.96 -24.95 4.24
C LEU A 243 0.90 -25.11 3.16
N SER A 244 1.27 -25.05 1.87
CA SER A 244 0.33 -25.11 0.73
C SER A 244 -0.81 -24.07 0.86
N THR A 245 -0.49 -22.84 1.28
CA THR A 245 -1.45 -21.75 1.48
C THR A 245 -1.39 -20.72 0.36
N ALA A 246 -2.39 -19.84 0.29
CA ALA A 246 -2.39 -18.72 -0.68
C ALA A 246 -1.23 -17.75 -0.41
N ALA A 247 -0.31 -17.61 -1.38
CA ALA A 247 0.93 -16.86 -1.22
C ALA A 247 0.69 -15.40 -0.81
N GLY A 248 -0.23 -14.70 -1.46
CA GLY A 248 -0.55 -13.30 -1.14
C GLY A 248 -1.07 -13.11 0.28
N ALA A 249 -1.98 -14.00 0.73
CA ALA A 249 -2.53 -13.94 2.09
C ALA A 249 -1.46 -14.24 3.15
N THR A 250 -0.58 -15.22 2.87
CA THR A 250 0.50 -15.61 3.80
C THR A 250 1.53 -14.49 3.95
N VAL A 251 1.94 -13.85 2.86
CA VAL A 251 2.84 -12.68 2.90
C VAL A 251 2.22 -11.53 3.70
N SER A 252 0.93 -11.25 3.49
CA SER A 252 0.21 -10.22 4.26
C SER A 252 0.15 -10.56 5.75
N ALA A 253 -0.12 -11.82 6.09
CA ALA A 253 -0.15 -12.27 7.48
C ALA A 253 1.23 -12.13 8.15
N VAL A 254 2.32 -12.48 7.44
CA VAL A 254 3.69 -12.28 7.93
C VAL A 254 4.00 -10.80 8.12
N ALA A 255 3.59 -9.92 7.18
CA ALA A 255 3.79 -8.48 7.31
C ALA A 255 3.08 -7.92 8.57
N VAL A 256 1.85 -8.34 8.82
CA VAL A 256 1.08 -7.95 10.02
C VAL A 256 1.71 -8.54 11.29
N ALA A 257 2.18 -9.79 11.27
CA ALA A 257 2.90 -10.40 12.40
C ALA A 257 4.18 -9.61 12.73
N LEU A 258 4.97 -9.22 11.71
CA LEU A 258 6.14 -8.36 11.89
C LEU A 258 5.79 -7.00 12.50
N PHE A 259 4.64 -6.41 12.13
CA PHE A 259 4.16 -5.19 12.77
C PHE A 259 3.90 -5.38 14.27
N PHE A 260 3.17 -6.42 14.65
CA PHE A 260 2.90 -6.69 16.08
C PHE A 260 4.17 -7.00 16.86
N LEU A 261 5.10 -7.78 16.29
CA LEU A 261 6.40 -8.05 16.88
C LEU A 261 7.22 -6.76 17.08
N SER A 262 7.25 -5.90 16.06
CA SER A 262 7.92 -4.61 16.13
C SER A 262 7.33 -3.71 17.22
N HIS A 263 5.99 -3.65 17.28
CA HIS A 263 5.28 -2.80 18.23
C HIS A 263 5.49 -3.25 19.68
N THR A 264 5.38 -4.56 19.95
CA THR A 264 5.64 -5.14 21.28
C THR A 264 7.08 -4.96 21.70
N ALA A 265 8.04 -5.18 20.81
CA ALA A 265 9.47 -4.98 21.09
C ALA A 265 9.78 -3.50 21.42
N SER A 266 9.16 -2.57 20.70
CA SER A 266 9.29 -1.13 20.98
C SER A 266 8.71 -0.77 22.35
N GLY A 267 7.52 -1.29 22.69
CA GLY A 267 6.88 -1.08 23.99
C GLY A 267 7.76 -1.56 25.16
N LEU A 268 8.32 -2.76 25.04
CA LEU A 268 9.23 -3.33 26.06
C LEU A 268 10.50 -2.48 26.22
N ARG A 269 11.04 -1.93 25.14
CA ARG A 269 12.18 -1.02 25.19
C ARG A 269 11.87 0.26 25.96
N HIS A 270 10.71 0.86 25.73
CA HIS A 270 10.27 2.07 26.45
C HIS A 270 10.05 1.82 27.95
N LEU A 271 9.58 0.64 28.35
CA LEU A 271 9.44 0.28 29.76
C LEU A 271 10.81 0.16 30.48
N ARG A 272 11.84 -0.37 29.77
CA ARG A 272 13.20 -0.50 30.32
C ARG A 272 13.95 0.83 30.44
N THR A 273 13.58 1.84 29.70
CA THR A 273 14.25 3.16 29.68
C THR A 273 13.56 4.22 30.53
N ARG A 274 12.46 3.90 31.23
CA ARG A 274 11.86 4.81 32.22
C ARG A 274 12.74 4.86 33.45
N PRO A 275 13.35 6.03 33.80
CA PRO A 275 14.03 6.17 35.07
C PRO A 275 12.98 6.00 36.18
N ALA A 276 13.35 5.27 37.25
CA ALA A 276 12.53 5.17 38.43
C ALA A 276 12.25 6.61 38.94
N THR A 277 10.98 7.00 38.96
CA THR A 277 10.57 8.26 39.58
C THR A 277 11.04 8.22 41.04
N PRO A 278 11.84 9.20 41.51
CA PRO A 278 12.14 9.27 42.92
C PRO A 278 10.83 9.48 43.70
N HIS A 279 10.60 8.65 44.70
CA HIS A 279 9.50 8.86 45.64
C HIS A 279 9.65 10.26 46.24
N PRO A 280 8.60 11.11 46.28
CA PRO A 280 8.64 12.31 47.07
C PRO A 280 8.84 11.91 48.51
N THR A 281 9.97 12.30 49.08
CA THR A 281 10.20 12.25 50.51
C THR A 281 9.18 13.14 51.18
N ALA A 282 8.25 12.56 51.94
CA ALA A 282 7.35 13.24 52.80
C ALA A 282 8.20 13.88 53.94
N ASP A 283 8.33 15.22 53.90
CA ASP A 283 8.72 16.06 55.01
C ASP A 283 7.47 16.66 55.62
#